data_c8bfc677291892cf4f6cde9e6e4d27b3
#
_entry.id   c8bfc677291892cf4f6cde9e6e4d27b3
#
_cell.length_a   1.000
_cell.length_b   1.000
_cell.length_c   1.000
_cell.angle_alpha   90.00
_cell.angle_beta   90.00
_cell.angle_gamma   90.00
#
_symmetry.space_group_name_H-M   'P 1'
#
loop_
_entity.id
_entity.type
_entity.pdbx_description
1 polymer ?
#
loop_
_entity_poly.entity_id
_entity_poly.type
_entity_poly.pdbx_seq_one_letter_code
_entity_poly.pdbx_strand_id
1 'polypeptide(L)'
;EIVINSSPCIAYLMEENTLPMQALVIAHASYGHNSFFKGNYLFRTWTDASAIIDYLVFARHYVAECEERYGVDAVEEILDSCHALMNYGVDRYKRPAPISASEEMRRQKEREEYQQRRINDLWRTIPKMDDEDDPVRRGKRYPEEPQENILYFIEKNAPLLETWQREIIRIVRKLGQYFYPQRQTQVMNEGWASFWHYTLLHRMYDKGLVTDGFMLEFLQSHSAVVYQPPFNSPWYSGLNPYTLGFSIFTDLRRICENPTDEDREWFPDIAGGDWLETLHFAMKNFKDESFIQQFLSPKVMRDLKLFAIQNDDQEDVYRVTAIHDEPGYRDLREKLARQYNLSYREPNIQVWNVDVRGDRSLTLRHIPVDRVPLGKETDEVLRHVHRLWGFDVH
;
A
#
# COMPACT_ATOMS: atom_id res chain seq x y z
N GLU A 1 17.55 -2.89 13.20
CA GLU A 1 18.02 -2.00 12.14
C GLU A 1 16.95 -1.00 11.71
N ILE A 2 17.36 0.11 11.10
CA ILE A 2 16.48 1.06 10.42
C ILE A 2 17.06 1.30 9.03
N VAL A 3 16.24 1.11 7.99
CA VAL A 3 16.66 1.33 6.60
C VAL A 3 15.83 2.43 5.97
N ILE A 4 16.49 3.46 5.43
CA ILE A 4 15.85 4.62 4.82
C ILE A 4 16.08 4.57 3.30
N ASN A 5 14.99 4.56 2.54
CA ASN A 5 15.04 4.66 1.09
C ASN A 5 15.44 6.07 0.64
N SER A 6 16.71 6.40 0.80
CA SER A 6 17.33 7.64 0.36
C SER A 6 18.32 7.40 -0.76
N SER A 7 18.98 8.45 -1.27
CA SER A 7 20.03 8.34 -2.27
C SER A 7 21.30 9.06 -1.80
N PRO A 8 22.32 8.32 -1.32
CA PRO A 8 22.38 6.85 -1.14
C PRO A 8 21.41 6.33 -0.09
N CYS A 9 21.06 5.02 -0.15
CA CYS A 9 20.27 4.36 0.88
C CYS A 9 21.09 4.32 2.19
N ILE A 10 20.43 4.61 3.32
CA ILE A 10 21.07 4.66 4.63
C ILE A 10 20.51 3.54 5.49
N ALA A 11 21.36 2.79 6.15
CA ALA A 11 20.99 1.81 7.16
C ALA A 11 21.69 2.12 8.49
N TYR A 12 20.92 2.11 9.57
CA TYR A 12 21.42 2.22 10.94
C TYR A 12 21.39 0.83 11.56
N LEU A 13 22.57 0.37 12.00
CA LEU A 13 22.76 -0.93 12.64
C LEU A 13 23.01 -0.74 14.13
N MET A 14 22.57 -1.72 14.93
CA MET A 14 22.86 -1.71 16.37
C MET A 14 24.30 -2.13 16.61
N GLU A 15 25.02 -1.40 17.45
CA GLU A 15 26.43 -1.64 17.77
C GLU A 15 26.62 -2.97 18.53
N GLU A 16 25.64 -3.35 19.35
CA GLU A 16 25.66 -4.56 20.18
C GLU A 16 25.43 -5.85 19.40
N ASN A 17 25.08 -5.79 18.11
CA ASN A 17 24.90 -6.98 17.29
C ASN A 17 26.21 -7.78 17.18
N THR A 18 26.11 -9.10 17.32
CA THR A 18 27.22 -10.00 17.05
C THR A 18 27.65 -9.95 15.59
N LEU A 19 28.83 -10.46 15.25
CA LEU A 19 29.33 -10.45 13.89
C LEU A 19 28.40 -11.19 12.89
N PRO A 20 27.84 -12.37 13.20
CA PRO A 20 26.84 -13.01 12.36
C PRO A 20 25.59 -12.18 12.16
N MET A 21 25.08 -11.53 13.21
CA MET A 21 23.93 -10.63 13.14
C MET A 21 24.25 -9.38 12.31
N GLN A 22 25.43 -8.78 12.47
CA GLN A 22 25.87 -7.64 11.63
C GLN A 22 25.91 -8.03 10.15
N ALA A 23 26.48 -9.19 9.81
CA ALA A 23 26.53 -9.67 8.44
C ALA A 23 25.14 -9.93 7.86
N LEU A 24 24.22 -10.55 8.65
CA LEU A 24 22.84 -10.74 8.28
C LEU A 24 22.17 -9.39 7.95
N VAL A 25 22.25 -8.43 8.87
CA VAL A 25 21.62 -7.13 8.74
C VAL A 25 22.19 -6.33 7.57
N ILE A 26 23.52 -6.37 7.35
CA ILE A 26 24.15 -5.73 6.19
C ILE A 26 23.62 -6.33 4.88
N ALA A 27 23.56 -7.66 4.77
CA ALA A 27 23.04 -8.31 3.57
C ALA A 27 21.55 -8.01 3.36
N HIS A 28 20.76 -8.02 4.44
CA HIS A 28 19.33 -7.71 4.45
C HIS A 28 19.06 -6.27 4.01
N ALA A 29 19.79 -5.30 4.57
CA ALA A 29 19.61 -3.88 4.24
C ALA A 29 20.17 -3.52 2.86
N SER A 30 21.42 -3.91 2.56
CA SER A 30 22.13 -3.40 1.38
C SER A 30 21.73 -4.15 0.10
N TYR A 31 21.66 -5.47 0.14
CA TYR A 31 21.29 -6.26 -1.02
C TYR A 31 19.79 -6.53 -1.09
N GLY A 32 19.12 -6.69 0.06
CA GLY A 32 17.68 -6.84 0.16
C GLY A 32 16.95 -5.52 -0.05
N HIS A 33 16.73 -4.75 1.02
CA HIS A 33 15.89 -3.55 0.99
C HIS A 33 16.34 -2.50 -0.03
N ASN A 34 17.63 -2.16 -0.09
CA ASN A 34 18.12 -1.16 -1.03
C ASN A 34 17.86 -1.55 -2.49
N SER A 35 18.11 -2.83 -2.88
CA SER A 35 17.84 -3.27 -4.24
C SER A 35 16.34 -3.29 -4.55
N PHE A 36 15.51 -3.63 -3.56
CA PHE A 36 14.05 -3.59 -3.68
C PHE A 36 13.53 -2.18 -3.89
N PHE A 37 13.95 -1.23 -3.07
CA PHE A 37 13.56 0.17 -3.19
C PHE A 37 13.95 0.79 -4.53
N LYS A 38 15.13 0.46 -5.06
CA LYS A 38 15.60 0.95 -6.35
C LYS A 38 14.97 0.21 -7.53
N GLY A 39 14.58 -1.04 -7.35
CA GLY A 39 14.06 -1.92 -8.39
C GLY A 39 12.55 -1.89 -8.56
N ASN A 40 11.79 -1.92 -7.47
CA ASN A 40 10.34 -2.04 -7.53
C ASN A 40 9.66 -0.80 -8.11
N TYR A 41 8.66 -1.00 -8.97
CA TYR A 41 7.99 0.07 -9.71
C TYR A 41 7.23 1.04 -8.80
N LEU A 42 6.69 0.59 -7.65
CA LEU A 42 5.95 1.47 -6.73
C LEU A 42 6.84 2.51 -6.09
N PHE A 43 8.02 2.10 -5.61
CA PHE A 43 8.99 3.04 -5.04
C PHE A 43 9.48 4.04 -6.08
N ARG A 44 9.80 3.57 -7.29
CA ARG A 44 10.22 4.44 -8.40
C ARG A 44 9.13 5.43 -8.83
N THR A 45 7.87 5.05 -8.62
CA THR A 45 6.72 5.87 -9.03
C THR A 45 6.35 6.90 -7.97
N TRP A 46 6.38 6.52 -6.69
CA TRP A 46 5.76 7.28 -5.61
C TRP A 46 6.73 7.88 -4.61
N THR A 47 8.01 7.50 -4.62
CA THR A 47 8.99 8.04 -3.67
C THR A 47 10.08 8.85 -4.37
N ASP A 48 10.42 9.99 -3.78
CA ASP A 48 11.63 10.74 -4.14
C ASP A 48 12.71 10.46 -3.10
N ALA A 49 13.52 9.45 -3.38
CA ALA A 49 14.59 9.02 -2.49
C ALA A 49 15.74 10.05 -2.41
N SER A 50 15.86 10.97 -3.36
CA SER A 50 16.93 11.98 -3.38
C SER A 50 16.67 13.12 -2.40
N ALA A 51 15.40 13.48 -2.22
CA ALA A 51 15.00 14.63 -1.41
C ALA A 51 14.56 14.30 0.02
N ILE A 52 14.37 13.01 0.36
CA ILE A 52 13.70 12.63 1.61
C ILE A 52 14.46 13.08 2.86
N ILE A 53 15.78 12.95 2.89
CA ILE A 53 16.57 13.31 4.08
C ILE A 53 16.47 14.81 4.36
N ASP A 54 16.68 15.64 3.35
CA ASP A 54 16.56 17.10 3.49
C ASP A 54 15.14 17.48 3.89
N TYR A 55 14.16 16.78 3.35
CA TYR A 55 12.76 17.02 3.69
C TYR A 55 12.43 16.63 5.14
N LEU A 56 12.97 15.54 5.66
CA LEU A 56 12.80 15.14 7.06
C LEU A 56 13.46 16.14 8.02
N VAL A 57 14.64 16.64 7.67
CA VAL A 57 15.33 17.69 8.44
C VAL A 57 14.50 18.98 8.46
N PHE A 58 14.01 19.41 7.29
CA PHE A 58 13.10 20.54 7.17
C PHE A 58 11.84 20.34 8.03
N ALA A 59 11.16 19.19 7.88
CA ALA A 59 9.92 18.91 8.60
C ALA A 59 10.11 18.97 10.13
N ARG A 60 11.21 18.39 10.63
CA ARG A 60 11.54 18.43 12.06
C ARG A 60 11.74 19.87 12.57
N HIS A 61 12.50 20.67 11.83
CA HIS A 61 12.74 22.07 12.23
C HIS A 61 11.46 22.87 12.17
N TYR A 62 10.66 22.72 11.13
CA TYR A 62 9.42 23.45 10.95
C TYR A 62 8.39 23.13 12.05
N VAL A 63 8.24 21.86 12.43
CA VAL A 63 7.36 21.47 13.54
C VAL A 63 7.85 22.10 14.84
N ALA A 64 9.17 22.03 15.15
CA ALA A 64 9.73 22.64 16.36
C ALA A 64 9.52 24.17 16.40
N GLU A 65 9.70 24.87 15.28
CA GLU A 65 9.40 26.31 15.19
C GLU A 65 7.92 26.63 15.42
N CYS A 66 7.02 25.76 14.92
CA CYS A 66 5.58 25.89 15.17
C CYS A 66 5.25 25.66 16.64
N GLU A 67 5.83 24.66 17.29
CA GLU A 67 5.64 24.39 18.73
C GLU A 67 6.09 25.56 19.59
N GLU A 68 7.24 26.16 19.26
CA GLU A 68 7.78 27.32 19.96
C GLU A 68 6.89 28.55 19.77
N ARG A 69 6.31 28.76 18.59
CA ARG A 69 5.54 29.94 18.25
C ARG A 69 4.06 29.86 18.63
N TYR A 70 3.43 28.71 18.46
CA TYR A 70 1.98 28.52 18.60
C TYR A 70 1.61 27.63 19.80
N GLY A 71 2.60 27.01 20.46
CA GLY A 71 2.42 26.05 21.55
C GLY A 71 2.32 24.61 21.08
N VAL A 72 2.83 23.70 21.93
CA VAL A 72 2.88 22.26 21.66
C VAL A 72 1.48 21.69 21.42
N ASP A 73 0.53 22.01 22.30
CA ASP A 73 -0.84 21.48 22.24
C ASP A 73 -1.54 21.82 20.90
N ALA A 74 -1.34 23.06 20.38
CA ALA A 74 -1.94 23.48 19.12
C ALA A 74 -1.34 22.73 17.91
N VAL A 75 -0.04 22.42 17.97
CA VAL A 75 0.65 21.67 16.91
C VAL A 75 0.28 20.21 16.96
N GLU A 76 0.24 19.59 18.15
CA GLU A 76 -0.16 18.20 18.35
C GLU A 76 -1.60 17.95 17.89
N GLU A 77 -2.52 18.88 18.17
CA GLU A 77 -3.92 18.78 17.74
C GLU A 77 -4.05 18.66 16.20
N ILE A 78 -3.24 19.42 15.46
CA ILE A 78 -3.19 19.35 14.00
C ILE A 78 -2.51 18.06 13.54
N LEU A 79 -1.39 17.67 14.15
CA LEU A 79 -0.70 16.43 13.83
C LEU A 79 -1.57 15.20 14.06
N ASP A 80 -2.27 15.11 15.18
CA ASP A 80 -3.18 14.00 15.50
C ASP A 80 -4.29 13.89 14.45
N SER A 81 -4.88 15.04 14.08
CA SER A 81 -5.92 15.07 13.06
C SER A 81 -5.39 14.64 11.68
N CYS A 82 -4.16 15.03 11.34
CA CYS A 82 -3.52 14.60 10.10
C CYS A 82 -3.17 13.11 10.13
N HIS A 83 -2.69 12.58 11.26
CA HIS A 83 -2.36 11.15 11.39
C HIS A 83 -3.61 10.28 11.31
N ALA A 84 -4.72 10.69 11.92
CA ALA A 84 -6.01 10.00 11.80
C ALA A 84 -6.48 9.87 10.33
N LEU A 85 -6.09 10.82 9.47
CA LEU A 85 -6.47 10.88 8.06
C LEU A 85 -5.33 10.52 7.10
N MET A 86 -4.16 10.08 7.58
CA MET A 86 -2.96 9.89 6.75
C MET A 86 -3.20 8.92 5.58
N ASN A 87 -4.01 7.88 5.78
CA ASN A 87 -4.38 6.92 4.73
C ASN A 87 -5.20 7.55 3.58
N TYR A 88 -5.90 8.65 3.87
CA TYR A 88 -6.66 9.46 2.91
C TYR A 88 -5.91 10.72 2.48
N GLY A 89 -4.61 10.78 2.75
CA GLY A 89 -3.70 11.86 2.36
C GLY A 89 -2.74 11.49 1.23
N VAL A 90 -2.88 10.30 0.64
CA VAL A 90 -1.99 9.78 -0.41
C VAL A 90 -2.67 9.76 -1.78
N ASP A 91 -1.88 9.99 -2.82
CA ASP A 91 -2.32 9.81 -4.20
C ASP A 91 -2.16 8.33 -4.56
N ARG A 92 -3.26 7.66 -4.83
CA ARG A 92 -3.30 6.22 -5.16
C ARG A 92 -3.04 5.95 -6.64
N TYR A 93 -3.31 6.94 -7.49
CA TYR A 93 -3.16 6.85 -8.94
C TYR A 93 -2.40 8.06 -9.47
N LYS A 94 -1.46 7.85 -10.40
CA LYS A 94 -0.88 8.94 -11.17
C LYS A 94 -1.92 9.46 -12.16
N ARG A 95 -2.50 10.59 -11.83
CA ARG A 95 -3.36 11.32 -12.77
C ARG A 95 -2.47 12.19 -13.68
N PRO A 96 -2.79 12.30 -14.98
CA PRO A 96 -2.17 13.32 -15.82
C PRO A 96 -2.44 14.70 -15.20
N ALA A 97 -1.54 15.64 -15.46
CA ALA A 97 -1.76 17.02 -15.02
C ALA A 97 -3.14 17.51 -15.49
N PRO A 98 -3.92 18.16 -14.61
CA PRO A 98 -5.22 18.68 -15.00
C PRO A 98 -5.04 19.62 -16.18
N ILE A 99 -5.83 19.43 -17.23
CA ILE A 99 -5.90 20.35 -18.35
C ILE A 99 -6.53 21.67 -17.88
N SER A 100 -6.17 22.76 -18.53
CA SER A 100 -6.78 24.05 -18.20
C SER A 100 -8.30 24.03 -18.43
N ALA A 101 -9.06 24.78 -17.64
CA ALA A 101 -10.52 24.85 -17.80
C ALA A 101 -10.94 25.28 -19.23
N SER A 102 -10.16 26.13 -19.88
CA SER A 102 -10.37 26.51 -21.29
C SER A 102 -10.19 25.37 -22.26
N GLU A 103 -9.16 24.54 -22.04
CA GLU A 103 -8.88 23.37 -22.85
C GLU A 103 -9.96 22.29 -22.64
N GLU A 104 -10.44 22.14 -21.41
CA GLU A 104 -11.50 21.20 -21.09
C GLU A 104 -12.83 21.60 -21.74
N MET A 105 -13.21 22.85 -21.66
CA MET A 105 -14.38 23.38 -22.37
C MET A 105 -14.28 23.19 -23.89
N ARG A 106 -13.10 23.41 -24.46
CA ARG A 106 -12.86 23.17 -25.90
C ARG A 106 -13.10 21.69 -26.26
N ARG A 107 -12.52 20.77 -25.48
CA ARG A 107 -12.68 19.33 -25.71
C ARG A 107 -14.10 18.84 -25.48
N GLN A 108 -14.81 19.44 -24.51
CA GLN A 108 -16.22 19.14 -24.31
C GLN A 108 -17.06 19.57 -25.50
N LYS A 109 -16.86 20.79 -26.00
CA LYS A 109 -17.55 21.29 -27.20
C LYS A 109 -17.26 20.45 -28.42
N GLU A 110 -16.01 20.06 -28.65
CA GLU A 110 -15.63 19.14 -29.74
C GLU A 110 -16.32 17.78 -29.63
N ARG A 111 -16.46 17.23 -28.40
CA ARG A 111 -17.22 15.98 -28.15
C ARG A 111 -18.72 16.13 -28.43
N GLU A 112 -19.31 17.22 -27.98
CA GLU A 112 -20.72 17.52 -28.23
C GLU A 112 -21.00 17.70 -29.73
N GLU A 113 -20.15 18.43 -30.46
CA GLU A 113 -20.24 18.61 -31.90
C GLU A 113 -20.07 17.25 -32.64
N TYR A 114 -19.13 16.40 -32.20
CA TYR A 114 -18.92 15.08 -32.75
C TYR A 114 -20.14 14.18 -32.53
N GLN A 115 -20.71 14.19 -31.34
CA GLN A 115 -21.93 13.43 -31.01
C GLN A 115 -23.11 13.95 -31.83
N GLN A 116 -23.29 15.27 -31.94
CA GLN A 116 -24.34 15.86 -32.75
C GLN A 116 -24.26 15.49 -34.23
N ARG A 117 -23.05 15.37 -34.79
CA ARG A 117 -22.88 14.97 -36.20
C ARG A 117 -23.20 13.49 -36.44
N ARG A 118 -23.14 12.64 -35.42
CA ARG A 118 -23.39 11.21 -35.54
C ARG A 118 -24.79 10.76 -35.15
N ILE A 119 -25.50 11.57 -34.38
CA ILE A 119 -26.88 11.27 -33.97
C ILE A 119 -27.84 11.67 -35.10
N ASN A 120 -28.66 10.72 -35.54
CA ASN A 120 -29.70 10.97 -36.53
C ASN A 120 -30.70 11.99 -35.99
N ASP A 121 -31.15 12.95 -36.83
CA ASP A 121 -32.06 14.03 -36.45
C ASP A 121 -33.36 13.52 -35.80
N LEU A 122 -33.80 12.33 -36.13
CA LEU A 122 -34.97 11.68 -35.53
C LEU A 122 -34.83 11.46 -34.02
N TRP A 123 -33.64 11.19 -33.52
CA TRP A 123 -33.37 10.99 -32.07
C TRP A 123 -33.28 12.28 -31.29
N ARG A 124 -33.16 13.42 -31.95
CA ARG A 124 -33.14 14.76 -31.32
C ARG A 124 -34.53 15.21 -30.86
N THR A 125 -35.59 14.62 -31.43
CA THR A 125 -36.99 14.96 -31.13
C THR A 125 -37.58 14.17 -29.97
N ILE A 126 -36.87 13.14 -29.45
CA ILE A 126 -37.30 12.38 -28.29
C ILE A 126 -37.04 13.25 -27.03
N PRO A 127 -38.06 13.51 -26.20
CA PRO A 127 -37.86 14.16 -24.93
C PRO A 127 -36.84 13.38 -24.13
N LYS A 128 -35.77 14.04 -23.67
CA LYS A 128 -34.85 13.43 -22.68
C LYS A 128 -35.72 13.05 -21.48
N MET A 129 -35.74 11.76 -21.11
CA MET A 129 -36.29 11.37 -19.82
C MET A 129 -35.60 12.23 -18.75
N ASP A 130 -36.40 12.79 -17.85
CA ASP A 130 -35.90 13.55 -16.73
C ASP A 130 -35.02 12.63 -15.88
N ASP A 131 -33.74 12.63 -16.18
CA ASP A 131 -32.73 12.01 -15.33
C ASP A 131 -32.57 12.97 -14.15
N GLU A 132 -33.01 12.55 -12.96
CA GLU A 132 -32.77 13.30 -11.71
C GLU A 132 -31.27 13.50 -11.49
N ASP A 133 -30.44 12.79 -12.25
CA ASP A 133 -28.96 12.85 -12.26
C ASP A 133 -28.36 13.81 -13.32
N ASP A 134 -29.17 14.65 -14.01
CA ASP A 134 -28.63 15.59 -14.99
C ASP A 134 -27.71 16.64 -14.33
N PRO A 135 -26.40 16.64 -14.63
CA PRO A 135 -25.43 17.57 -14.04
C PRO A 135 -25.72 19.03 -14.29
N VAL A 136 -26.54 19.36 -15.31
CA VAL A 136 -26.92 20.75 -15.66
C VAL A 136 -27.96 21.30 -14.70
N ARG A 137 -28.79 20.44 -14.07
CA ARG A 137 -29.79 20.87 -13.06
C ARG A 137 -29.21 20.88 -11.64
N ARG A 138 -28.17 20.13 -11.35
CA ARG A 138 -27.41 20.27 -10.10
C ARG A 138 -26.60 21.56 -10.19
N GLY A 139 -26.95 22.57 -9.41
CA GLY A 139 -26.09 23.75 -9.26
C GLY A 139 -24.65 23.29 -9.10
N LYS A 140 -23.68 23.92 -9.80
CA LYS A 140 -22.28 23.51 -9.91
C LYS A 140 -21.78 22.96 -8.58
N ARG A 141 -21.66 21.63 -8.52
CA ARG A 141 -21.12 20.91 -7.36
C ARG A 141 -19.65 21.25 -7.21
N TYR A 142 -19.19 21.45 -5.99
CA TYR A 142 -17.77 21.63 -5.71
C TYR A 142 -17.31 20.58 -4.70
N PRO A 143 -16.26 19.84 -4.99
CA PRO A 143 -15.49 19.80 -6.24
C PRO A 143 -16.32 19.22 -7.41
N GLU A 144 -15.96 19.54 -8.65
CA GLU A 144 -16.64 19.03 -9.85
C GLU A 144 -16.61 17.49 -9.92
N GLU A 145 -15.47 16.90 -9.52
CA GLU A 145 -15.29 15.45 -9.37
C GLU A 145 -15.00 15.11 -7.91
N PRO A 146 -15.48 13.94 -7.40
CA PRO A 146 -15.16 13.48 -6.07
C PRO A 146 -13.64 13.38 -5.85
N GLN A 147 -13.16 13.76 -4.66
CA GLN A 147 -11.74 13.74 -4.32
C GLN A 147 -11.44 12.66 -3.29
N GLU A 148 -10.54 11.74 -3.64
CA GLU A 148 -10.10 10.66 -2.77
C GLU A 148 -9.06 11.11 -1.74
N ASN A 149 -8.20 12.08 -2.12
CA ASN A 149 -7.16 12.61 -1.25
C ASN A 149 -7.75 13.72 -0.36
N ILE A 150 -8.36 13.30 0.76
CA ILE A 150 -9.08 14.19 1.69
C ILE A 150 -8.13 15.23 2.28
N LEU A 151 -6.95 14.82 2.76
CA LEU A 151 -5.98 15.78 3.33
C LEU A 151 -5.49 16.80 2.30
N TYR A 152 -5.30 16.40 1.04
CA TYR A 152 -4.95 17.36 -0.01
C TYR A 152 -6.08 18.36 -0.26
N PHE A 153 -7.32 17.87 -0.29
CA PHE A 153 -8.46 18.72 -0.47
C PHE A 153 -8.58 19.74 0.67
N ILE A 154 -8.44 19.30 1.92
CA ILE A 154 -8.46 20.17 3.11
C ILE A 154 -7.30 21.16 3.07
N GLU A 155 -6.05 20.71 2.81
CA GLU A 155 -4.88 21.60 2.68
C GLU A 155 -5.14 22.77 1.72
N LYS A 156 -5.82 22.52 0.60
CA LYS A 156 -6.04 23.53 -0.43
C LYS A 156 -7.29 24.39 -0.21
N ASN A 157 -8.33 23.84 0.39
CA ASN A 157 -9.67 24.44 0.35
C ASN A 157 -10.24 24.82 1.73
N ALA A 158 -9.73 24.28 2.84
CA ALA A 158 -10.26 24.61 4.17
C ALA A 158 -10.10 26.12 4.46
N PRO A 159 -11.21 26.83 4.75
CA PRO A 159 -11.18 28.29 4.73
C PRO A 159 -10.53 28.90 5.98
N LEU A 160 -10.51 28.18 7.12
CA LEU A 160 -10.04 28.72 8.40
C LEU A 160 -8.60 28.33 8.74
N LEU A 161 -7.99 27.39 8.00
CA LEU A 161 -6.62 26.98 8.25
C LEU A 161 -5.62 28.10 8.00
N GLU A 162 -4.74 28.32 8.96
CA GLU A 162 -3.59 29.21 8.84
C GLU A 162 -2.48 28.59 7.97
N THR A 163 -1.54 29.41 7.53
CA THR A 163 -0.45 28.96 6.66
C THR A 163 0.40 27.87 7.29
N TRP A 164 0.71 28.00 8.59
CA TRP A 164 1.51 27.03 9.30
C TRP A 164 0.81 25.66 9.44
N GLN A 165 -0.50 25.66 9.69
CA GLN A 165 -1.32 24.44 9.75
C GLN A 165 -1.35 23.70 8.40
N ARG A 166 -1.49 24.45 7.31
CA ARG A 166 -1.44 23.88 5.94
C ARG A 166 -0.09 23.24 5.64
N GLU A 167 1.01 23.82 6.14
CA GLU A 167 2.33 23.24 5.93
C GLU A 167 2.51 21.95 6.75
N ILE A 168 1.99 21.88 7.98
CA ILE A 168 1.98 20.62 8.77
C ILE A 168 1.17 19.55 8.04
N ILE A 169 -0.02 19.87 7.53
CA ILE A 169 -0.83 18.92 6.71
C ILE A 169 -0.02 18.43 5.51
N ARG A 170 0.69 19.33 4.82
CA ARG A 170 1.55 18.97 3.68
C ARG A 170 2.69 18.06 4.09
N ILE A 171 3.32 18.31 5.23
CA ILE A 171 4.39 17.45 5.77
C ILE A 171 3.86 16.03 6.00
N VAL A 172 2.76 15.88 6.72
CA VAL A 172 2.18 14.55 6.99
C VAL A 172 1.77 13.86 5.70
N ARG A 173 1.16 14.57 4.77
CA ARG A 173 0.81 14.03 3.44
C ARG A 173 2.02 13.51 2.66
N LYS A 174 3.10 14.28 2.60
CA LYS A 174 4.33 13.88 1.89
C LYS A 174 4.99 12.68 2.54
N LEU A 175 5.00 12.61 3.86
CA LEU A 175 5.49 11.43 4.58
C LEU A 175 4.59 10.21 4.34
N GLY A 176 3.28 10.38 4.39
CA GLY A 176 2.32 9.31 4.03
C GLY A 176 2.55 8.78 2.62
N GLN A 177 2.77 9.66 1.65
CA GLN A 177 3.07 9.29 0.27
C GLN A 177 4.41 8.55 0.13
N TYR A 178 5.44 8.96 0.88
CA TYR A 178 6.74 8.29 0.90
C TYR A 178 6.63 6.85 1.42
N PHE A 179 5.82 6.60 2.47
CA PHE A 179 5.62 5.28 3.05
C PHE A 179 4.56 4.43 2.33
N TYR A 180 3.79 5.00 1.41
CA TYR A 180 2.71 4.31 0.72
C TYR A 180 3.14 3.03 -0.02
N PRO A 181 4.28 2.97 -0.75
CA PRO A 181 4.77 1.75 -1.37
C PRO A 181 5.09 0.63 -0.36
N GLN A 182 5.62 0.96 0.82
CA GLN A 182 5.96 -0.05 1.84
C GLN A 182 4.71 -0.80 2.32
N ARG A 183 3.59 -0.13 2.45
CA ARG A 183 2.31 -0.75 2.86
C ARG A 183 1.77 -1.75 1.85
N GLN A 184 2.18 -1.65 0.60
CA GLN A 184 1.74 -2.51 -0.50
C GLN A 184 2.75 -3.59 -0.87
N THR A 185 3.91 -3.61 -0.25
CA THR A 185 5.03 -4.48 -0.60
C THR A 185 5.73 -5.08 0.61
N GLN A 186 5.05 -5.18 1.74
CA GLN A 186 5.64 -5.70 2.99
C GLN A 186 6.11 -7.14 2.81
N VAL A 187 5.26 -8.02 2.26
CA VAL A 187 5.59 -9.44 2.01
C VAL A 187 6.75 -9.56 1.04
N MET A 188 6.70 -8.82 -0.06
CA MET A 188 7.75 -8.86 -1.08
C MET A 188 9.07 -8.28 -0.58
N ASN A 189 9.03 -7.14 0.09
CA ASN A 189 10.22 -6.44 0.56
C ASN A 189 10.97 -7.25 1.62
N GLU A 190 10.25 -7.74 2.64
CA GLU A 190 10.82 -8.57 3.70
C GLU A 190 11.24 -9.96 3.18
N GLY A 191 10.41 -10.54 2.31
CA GLY A 191 10.73 -11.82 1.67
C GLY A 191 11.97 -11.76 0.77
N TRP A 192 12.11 -10.69 -0.03
CA TRP A 192 13.26 -10.43 -0.87
C TRP A 192 14.53 -10.25 -0.05
N ALA A 193 14.48 -9.45 1.00
CA ALA A 193 15.60 -9.21 1.87
C ALA A 193 16.02 -10.49 2.63
N SER A 194 15.06 -11.29 3.10
CA SER A 194 15.30 -12.57 3.74
C SER A 194 15.90 -13.62 2.79
N PHE A 195 15.39 -13.68 1.57
CA PHE A 195 15.92 -14.57 0.53
C PHE A 195 17.40 -14.26 0.21
N TRP A 196 17.74 -12.96 0.09
CA TRP A 196 19.10 -12.59 -0.26
C TRP A 196 20.08 -12.72 0.90
N HIS A 197 19.72 -12.34 2.14
CA HIS A 197 20.64 -12.57 3.24
C HIS A 197 20.89 -14.07 3.44
N TYR A 198 19.86 -14.91 3.33
CA TYR A 198 20.00 -16.37 3.38
C TYR A 198 20.92 -16.91 2.27
N THR A 199 20.66 -16.51 1.04
CA THR A 199 21.43 -16.96 -0.12
C THR A 199 22.90 -16.52 -0.04
N LEU A 200 23.17 -15.29 0.35
CA LEU A 200 24.52 -14.74 0.41
C LEU A 200 25.34 -15.39 1.52
N LEU A 201 24.79 -15.54 2.73
CA LEU A 201 25.52 -16.11 3.86
C LEU A 201 25.79 -17.63 3.66
N HIS A 202 24.87 -18.37 3.06
CA HIS A 202 25.14 -19.76 2.66
C HIS A 202 26.27 -19.84 1.63
N ARG A 203 26.27 -18.97 0.61
CA ARG A 203 27.38 -18.94 -0.36
C ARG A 203 28.72 -18.55 0.27
N MET A 204 28.73 -17.72 1.30
CA MET A 204 29.93 -17.39 2.06
C MET A 204 30.44 -18.65 2.80
N TYR A 205 29.54 -19.39 3.41
CA TYR A 205 29.87 -20.64 4.09
C TYR A 205 30.43 -21.72 3.11
N ASP A 206 29.75 -21.94 1.99
CA ASP A 206 30.18 -22.86 0.94
C ASP A 206 31.59 -22.55 0.40
N LYS A 207 31.98 -21.27 0.42
CA LYS A 207 33.33 -20.82 0.04
C LYS A 207 34.34 -20.85 1.19
N GLY A 208 33.95 -21.30 2.39
CA GLY A 208 34.82 -21.36 3.55
C GLY A 208 35.18 -19.96 4.11
N LEU A 209 34.40 -18.93 3.84
CA LEU A 209 34.64 -17.55 4.32
C LEU A 209 34.13 -17.31 5.73
N VAL A 210 33.26 -18.16 6.24
CA VAL A 210 32.71 -18.10 7.60
C VAL A 210 32.77 -19.48 8.26
N THR A 211 32.77 -19.51 9.59
CA THR A 211 32.90 -20.74 10.39
C THR A 211 31.52 -21.38 10.64
N ASP A 212 31.54 -22.65 11.08
CA ASP A 212 30.36 -23.40 11.52
C ASP A 212 29.60 -22.65 12.64
N GLY A 213 30.34 -22.10 13.63
CA GLY A 213 29.75 -21.31 14.72
C GLY A 213 29.05 -20.07 14.24
N PHE A 214 29.63 -19.38 13.25
CA PHE A 214 28.98 -18.24 12.59
C PHE A 214 27.66 -18.69 11.93
N MET A 215 27.65 -19.78 11.18
CA MET A 215 26.46 -20.28 10.50
C MET A 215 25.37 -20.75 11.46
N LEU A 216 25.71 -21.37 12.58
CA LEU A 216 24.76 -21.80 13.59
C LEU A 216 24.01 -20.57 14.18
N GLU A 217 24.75 -19.53 14.55
CA GLU A 217 24.15 -18.29 15.07
C GLU A 217 23.30 -17.57 14.01
N PHE A 218 23.81 -17.50 12.77
CA PHE A 218 23.05 -16.97 11.65
C PHE A 218 21.72 -17.72 11.43
N LEU A 219 21.76 -19.06 11.37
CA LEU A 219 20.58 -19.89 11.15
C LEU A 219 19.56 -19.76 12.29
N GLN A 220 20.03 -19.63 13.54
CA GLN A 220 19.15 -19.36 14.68
C GLN A 220 18.41 -18.04 14.50
N SER A 221 19.13 -16.98 14.15
CA SER A 221 18.56 -15.65 13.94
C SER A 221 17.59 -15.62 12.75
N HIS A 222 18.01 -16.21 11.61
CA HIS A 222 17.15 -16.32 10.42
C HIS A 222 15.87 -17.10 10.72
N SER A 223 15.99 -18.26 11.37
CA SER A 223 14.84 -19.10 11.70
C SER A 223 13.85 -18.40 12.63
N ALA A 224 14.33 -17.56 13.56
CA ALA A 224 13.46 -16.75 14.42
C ALA A 224 12.67 -15.71 13.63
N VAL A 225 13.27 -15.07 12.62
CA VAL A 225 12.61 -14.06 11.77
C VAL A 225 11.54 -14.72 10.89
N VAL A 226 11.84 -15.85 10.26
CA VAL A 226 10.89 -16.54 9.36
C VAL A 226 10.01 -17.57 10.08
N TYR A 227 9.94 -17.53 11.41
CA TYR A 227 9.09 -18.46 12.17
C TYR A 227 7.60 -18.14 11.99
N GLN A 228 6.82 -19.14 11.60
CA GLN A 228 5.36 -19.07 11.55
C GLN A 228 4.75 -19.88 12.68
N PRO A 229 4.14 -19.25 13.70
CA PRO A 229 3.40 -19.98 14.72
C PRO A 229 2.26 -20.79 14.09
N PRO A 230 1.99 -22.01 14.56
CA PRO A 230 0.79 -22.74 14.14
C PRO A 230 -0.49 -21.98 14.45
N PHE A 231 -1.52 -22.17 13.62
CA PHE A 231 -2.82 -21.46 13.75
C PHE A 231 -3.45 -21.57 15.16
N ASN A 232 -3.30 -22.70 15.82
CA ASN A 232 -3.82 -22.95 17.18
C ASN A 232 -2.89 -22.45 18.30
N SER A 233 -1.78 -21.81 17.98
CA SER A 233 -0.87 -21.24 18.96
C SER A 233 -1.44 -19.94 19.54
N PRO A 234 -1.30 -19.70 20.88
CA PRO A 234 -1.65 -18.40 21.45
C PRO A 234 -0.81 -17.23 20.92
N TRP A 235 0.31 -17.54 20.26
CA TRP A 235 1.20 -16.56 19.61
C TRP A 235 0.86 -16.30 18.13
N TYR A 236 -0.21 -16.93 17.62
CA TYR A 236 -0.62 -16.71 16.24
C TYR A 236 -1.28 -15.32 16.10
N SER A 237 -0.64 -14.44 15.37
CA SER A 237 -1.12 -13.08 15.09
C SER A 237 -1.41 -12.85 13.59
N GLY A 238 -1.58 -13.92 12.84
CA GLY A 238 -1.71 -13.90 11.38
C GLY A 238 -0.51 -14.52 10.69
N LEU A 239 -0.48 -14.41 9.37
CA LEU A 239 0.61 -14.94 8.55
C LEU A 239 1.82 -13.97 8.60
N ASN A 240 2.98 -14.50 8.99
CA ASN A 240 4.20 -13.73 9.04
C ASN A 240 4.65 -13.32 7.61
N PRO A 241 4.73 -12.02 7.28
CA PRO A 241 5.12 -11.56 5.95
C PRO A 241 6.52 -11.99 5.54
N TYR A 242 7.47 -12.09 6.47
CA TYR A 242 8.81 -12.63 6.22
C TYR A 242 8.76 -14.08 5.75
N THR A 243 8.01 -14.91 6.46
CA THR A 243 7.83 -16.33 6.12
C THR A 243 7.21 -16.50 4.75
N LEU A 244 6.09 -15.79 4.50
CA LEU A 244 5.36 -15.89 3.24
C LEU A 244 6.24 -15.45 2.07
N GLY A 245 6.85 -14.29 2.16
CA GLY A 245 7.68 -13.73 1.10
C GLY A 245 8.92 -14.58 0.84
N PHE A 246 9.65 -14.99 1.90
CA PHE A 246 10.80 -15.86 1.81
C PHE A 246 10.46 -17.21 1.15
N SER A 247 9.34 -17.82 1.58
CA SER A 247 8.89 -19.10 1.02
C SER A 247 8.56 -18.99 -0.47
N ILE A 248 7.86 -17.93 -0.89
CA ILE A 248 7.53 -17.74 -2.31
C ILE A 248 8.79 -17.50 -3.14
N PHE A 249 9.72 -16.63 -2.73
CA PHE A 249 10.96 -16.39 -3.50
C PHE A 249 11.85 -17.63 -3.55
N THR A 250 11.93 -18.40 -2.48
CA THR A 250 12.69 -19.66 -2.43
C THR A 250 12.06 -20.70 -3.36
N ASP A 251 10.74 -20.80 -3.36
CA ASP A 251 10.02 -21.73 -4.20
C ASP A 251 10.08 -21.35 -5.69
N LEU A 252 10.02 -20.07 -6.01
CA LEU A 252 10.24 -19.58 -7.38
C LEU A 252 11.62 -20.01 -7.93
N ARG A 253 12.67 -19.88 -7.10
CA ARG A 253 13.99 -20.38 -7.47
C ARG A 253 13.96 -21.89 -7.73
N ARG A 254 13.34 -22.68 -6.86
CA ARG A 254 13.20 -24.14 -7.02
C ARG A 254 12.41 -24.49 -8.30
N ILE A 255 11.31 -23.80 -8.58
CA ILE A 255 10.49 -24.01 -9.78
C ILE A 255 11.33 -23.79 -11.05
N CYS A 256 12.20 -22.79 -11.05
CA CYS A 256 13.10 -22.57 -12.18
C CYS A 256 14.22 -23.62 -12.28
N GLU A 257 14.87 -23.97 -11.14
CA GLU A 257 16.00 -24.89 -11.14
C GLU A 257 15.58 -26.37 -11.26
N ASN A 258 14.52 -26.78 -10.54
CA ASN A 258 14.10 -28.17 -10.40
C ASN A 258 12.56 -28.31 -10.39
N PRO A 259 11.87 -28.02 -11.52
CA PRO A 259 10.41 -28.09 -11.59
C PRO A 259 9.86 -29.51 -11.53
N THR A 260 8.78 -29.68 -10.77
CA THR A 260 7.93 -30.89 -10.81
C THR A 260 6.89 -30.79 -11.93
N ASP A 261 6.12 -31.85 -12.17
CA ASP A 261 5.00 -31.80 -13.14
C ASP A 261 3.92 -30.84 -12.67
N GLU A 262 3.61 -30.78 -11.36
CA GLU A 262 2.69 -29.79 -10.78
C GLU A 262 3.18 -28.36 -11.05
N ASP A 263 4.48 -28.10 -10.93
CA ASP A 263 5.04 -26.78 -11.20
C ASP A 263 4.92 -26.41 -12.70
N ARG A 264 5.12 -27.35 -13.59
CA ARG A 264 4.95 -27.13 -15.04
C ARG A 264 3.50 -26.80 -15.42
N GLU A 265 2.54 -27.39 -14.70
CA GLU A 265 1.12 -27.10 -14.87
C GLU A 265 0.74 -25.72 -14.33
N TRP A 266 1.21 -25.38 -13.12
CA TRP A 266 0.87 -24.14 -12.47
C TRP A 266 1.66 -22.92 -12.95
N PHE A 267 2.88 -23.13 -13.43
CA PHE A 267 3.84 -22.09 -13.82
C PHE A 267 4.56 -22.43 -15.14
N PRO A 268 3.82 -22.69 -16.25
CA PRO A 268 4.42 -23.14 -17.50
C PRO A 268 5.48 -22.18 -18.07
N ASP A 269 5.32 -20.87 -17.80
CA ASP A 269 6.18 -19.83 -18.37
C ASP A 269 7.54 -19.71 -17.65
N ILE A 270 7.65 -20.18 -16.42
CA ILE A 270 8.88 -20.02 -15.59
C ILE A 270 9.53 -21.33 -15.18
N ALA A 271 8.81 -22.45 -15.24
CA ALA A 271 9.33 -23.77 -14.87
C ALA A 271 10.49 -24.18 -15.76
N GLY A 272 11.69 -24.34 -15.14
CA GLY A 272 12.93 -24.66 -15.87
C GLY A 272 13.62 -23.46 -16.53
N GLY A 273 13.16 -22.23 -16.26
CA GLY A 273 13.74 -20.99 -16.75
C GLY A 273 14.90 -20.45 -15.88
N ASP A 274 15.34 -19.23 -16.18
CA ASP A 274 16.36 -18.54 -15.39
C ASP A 274 15.73 -18.00 -14.09
N TRP A 275 16.20 -18.54 -12.96
CA TRP A 275 15.66 -18.16 -11.65
C TRP A 275 15.96 -16.71 -11.28
N LEU A 276 17.14 -16.20 -11.66
CA LEU A 276 17.54 -14.83 -11.30
C LEU A 276 16.72 -13.80 -12.09
N GLU A 277 16.49 -14.05 -13.37
CA GLU A 277 15.63 -13.24 -14.21
C GLU A 277 14.19 -13.25 -13.70
N THR A 278 13.66 -14.43 -13.36
CA THR A 278 12.30 -14.61 -12.82
C THR A 278 12.11 -13.85 -11.50
N LEU A 279 13.06 -13.99 -10.55
CA LEU A 279 12.99 -13.29 -9.28
C LEU A 279 13.06 -11.76 -9.46
N HIS A 280 13.94 -11.28 -10.34
CA HIS A 280 14.02 -9.85 -10.64
C HIS A 280 12.76 -9.33 -11.35
N PHE A 281 12.16 -10.11 -12.22
CA PHE A 281 10.88 -9.78 -12.85
C PHE A 281 9.78 -9.63 -11.80
N ALA A 282 9.65 -10.59 -10.89
CA ALA A 282 8.70 -10.56 -9.80
C ALA A 282 8.93 -9.34 -8.90
N MET A 283 10.16 -9.11 -8.44
CA MET A 283 10.52 -7.98 -7.58
C MET A 283 10.19 -6.64 -8.22
N LYS A 284 10.46 -6.46 -9.50
CA LYS A 284 10.30 -5.17 -10.20
C LYS A 284 8.85 -4.79 -10.49
N ASN A 285 7.99 -5.77 -10.80
CA ASN A 285 6.71 -5.52 -11.47
C ASN A 285 5.47 -5.81 -10.62
N PHE A 286 5.62 -6.31 -9.40
CA PHE A 286 4.50 -6.74 -8.56
C PHE A 286 4.46 -5.97 -7.24
N LYS A 287 3.27 -5.95 -6.63
CA LYS A 287 2.99 -5.62 -5.24
C LYS A 287 2.47 -6.87 -4.52
N ASP A 288 2.36 -6.87 -3.20
CA ASP A 288 2.01 -8.06 -2.42
C ASP A 288 0.80 -8.81 -2.94
N GLU A 289 -0.32 -8.11 -3.18
CA GLU A 289 -1.54 -8.71 -3.72
C GLU A 289 -1.27 -9.49 -5.01
N SER A 290 -0.71 -8.82 -6.01
CA SER A 290 -0.47 -9.41 -7.32
C SER A 290 0.66 -10.44 -7.31
N PHE A 291 1.65 -10.28 -6.42
CA PHE A 291 2.72 -11.24 -6.20
C PHE A 291 2.20 -12.56 -5.61
N ILE A 292 1.36 -12.49 -4.58
CA ILE A 292 0.72 -13.65 -3.99
C ILE A 292 -0.18 -14.32 -5.03
N GLN A 293 -1.00 -13.55 -5.72
CA GLN A 293 -1.91 -14.06 -6.73
C GLN A 293 -1.19 -14.76 -7.90
N GLN A 294 -0.03 -14.28 -8.28
CA GLN A 294 0.74 -14.86 -9.39
C GLN A 294 1.63 -16.03 -8.96
N PHE A 295 2.29 -15.94 -7.80
CA PHE A 295 3.43 -16.78 -7.48
C PHE A 295 3.27 -17.71 -6.25
N LEU A 296 2.19 -17.59 -5.49
CA LEU A 296 1.95 -18.52 -4.37
C LEU A 296 1.60 -19.93 -4.92
N SER A 297 2.53 -20.88 -4.77
CA SER A 297 2.38 -22.24 -5.30
C SER A 297 1.58 -23.15 -4.36
N PRO A 298 1.00 -24.25 -4.89
CA PRO A 298 0.41 -25.32 -4.06
C PRO A 298 1.39 -25.87 -3.03
N LYS A 299 2.68 -26.01 -3.40
CA LYS A 299 3.73 -26.46 -2.49
C LYS A 299 3.86 -25.54 -1.28
N VAL A 300 4.00 -24.23 -1.50
CA VAL A 300 4.11 -23.25 -0.40
C VAL A 300 2.86 -23.27 0.48
N MET A 301 1.67 -23.40 -0.12
CA MET A 301 0.42 -23.51 0.65
C MET A 301 0.40 -24.74 1.56
N ARG A 302 0.88 -25.90 1.05
CA ARG A 302 1.03 -27.13 1.84
C ARG A 302 2.06 -26.99 2.95
N ASP A 303 3.24 -26.45 2.63
CA ASP A 303 4.35 -26.31 3.60
C ASP A 303 3.95 -25.38 4.76
N LEU A 304 3.24 -24.29 4.47
CA LEU A 304 2.73 -23.35 5.47
C LEU A 304 1.38 -23.80 6.08
N LYS A 305 0.83 -24.94 5.64
CA LYS A 305 -0.46 -25.47 6.10
C LYS A 305 -1.59 -24.43 6.00
N LEU A 306 -1.64 -23.68 4.89
CA LEU A 306 -2.65 -22.66 4.68
C LEU A 306 -4.02 -23.29 4.45
N PHE A 307 -5.05 -22.70 5.03
CA PHE A 307 -6.46 -23.04 4.79
C PHE A 307 -7.31 -21.79 4.92
N ALA A 308 -8.45 -21.74 4.26
CA ALA A 308 -9.41 -20.66 4.42
C ALA A 308 -10.49 -21.06 5.40
N ILE A 309 -10.81 -20.18 6.32
CA ILE A 309 -11.91 -20.31 7.27
C ILE A 309 -12.97 -19.24 6.99
N GLN A 310 -14.21 -19.62 7.25
CA GLN A 310 -15.29 -18.67 7.41
C GLN A 310 -15.56 -18.52 8.92
N ASN A 311 -15.47 -17.30 9.41
CA ASN A 311 -15.92 -16.92 10.73
C ASN A 311 -17.30 -16.28 10.58
N ASP A 312 -18.30 -16.87 11.22
CA ASP A 312 -19.62 -16.27 11.34
C ASP A 312 -19.79 -15.88 12.81
N ASP A 313 -19.98 -14.60 13.07
CA ASP A 313 -20.13 -14.07 14.44
C ASP A 313 -21.36 -14.64 15.19
N GLN A 314 -22.23 -15.37 14.47
CA GLN A 314 -23.40 -16.05 15.05
C GLN A 314 -23.14 -17.53 15.34
N GLU A 315 -21.99 -18.09 14.98
CA GLU A 315 -21.62 -19.48 15.19
C GLU A 315 -20.38 -19.59 16.11
N ASP A 316 -20.41 -20.53 17.06
CA ASP A 316 -19.26 -20.79 17.95
C ASP A 316 -18.15 -21.65 17.30
N VAL A 317 -18.23 -21.91 16.00
CA VAL A 317 -17.30 -22.79 15.28
C VAL A 317 -16.82 -22.13 13.98
N TYR A 318 -15.55 -22.32 13.67
CA TYR A 318 -14.98 -21.95 12.38
C TYR A 318 -15.27 -23.04 11.33
N ARG A 319 -15.66 -22.64 10.13
CA ARG A 319 -15.82 -23.55 9.00
C ARG A 319 -14.64 -23.44 8.06
N VAL A 320 -14.00 -24.55 7.75
CA VAL A 320 -12.97 -24.60 6.68
C VAL A 320 -13.69 -24.55 5.35
N THR A 321 -13.35 -23.54 4.52
CA THR A 321 -13.96 -23.29 3.21
C THR A 321 -13.07 -23.63 2.03
N ALA A 322 -11.75 -23.75 2.25
CA ALA A 322 -10.80 -24.16 1.23
C ALA A 322 -9.79 -25.14 1.82
N ILE A 323 -9.55 -26.22 1.09
CA ILE A 323 -8.65 -27.32 1.41
C ILE A 323 -7.59 -27.50 0.31
N HIS A 324 -6.64 -28.42 0.52
CA HIS A 324 -5.52 -28.68 -0.39
C HIS A 324 -5.92 -29.59 -1.58
N ASP A 325 -6.86 -29.11 -2.38
CA ASP A 325 -7.16 -29.63 -3.71
C ASP A 325 -7.05 -28.49 -4.75
N GLU A 326 -7.14 -28.79 -6.03
CA GLU A 326 -6.93 -27.77 -7.08
C GLU A 326 -7.87 -26.54 -6.95
N PRO A 327 -9.21 -26.70 -6.80
CA PRO A 327 -10.09 -25.57 -6.54
C PRO A 327 -9.75 -24.82 -5.25
N GLY A 328 -9.40 -25.55 -4.19
CA GLY A 328 -9.03 -24.98 -2.89
C GLY A 328 -7.75 -24.15 -2.95
N TYR A 329 -6.73 -24.58 -3.69
CA TYR A 329 -5.51 -23.78 -3.90
C TYR A 329 -5.80 -22.46 -4.62
N ARG A 330 -6.69 -22.47 -5.63
CA ARG A 330 -7.10 -21.24 -6.32
C ARG A 330 -7.85 -20.29 -5.41
N ASP A 331 -8.79 -20.81 -4.62
CA ASP A 331 -9.55 -20.05 -3.63
C ASP A 331 -8.65 -19.48 -2.53
N LEU A 332 -7.73 -20.28 -1.99
CA LEU A 332 -6.74 -19.82 -1.00
C LEU A 332 -5.88 -18.68 -1.50
N ARG A 333 -5.35 -18.83 -2.73
CA ARG A 333 -4.53 -17.80 -3.39
C ARG A 333 -5.29 -16.49 -3.53
N GLU A 334 -6.53 -16.56 -4.01
CA GLU A 334 -7.39 -15.40 -4.19
C GLU A 334 -7.73 -14.72 -2.86
N LYS A 335 -8.17 -15.49 -1.86
CA LYS A 335 -8.52 -14.97 -0.53
C LYS A 335 -7.31 -14.34 0.18
N LEU A 336 -6.14 -14.99 0.11
CA LEU A 336 -4.93 -14.43 0.69
C LEU A 336 -4.50 -13.16 -0.04
N ALA A 337 -4.50 -13.14 -1.36
CA ALA A 337 -4.17 -11.95 -2.14
C ALA A 337 -5.09 -10.76 -1.78
N ARG A 338 -6.40 -11.00 -1.63
CA ARG A 338 -7.36 -9.96 -1.21
C ARG A 338 -7.00 -9.32 0.13
N GLN A 339 -6.44 -10.08 1.09
CA GLN A 339 -6.03 -9.52 2.39
C GLN A 339 -4.92 -8.46 2.26
N TYR A 340 -4.14 -8.49 1.19
CA TYR A 340 -3.07 -7.53 0.90
C TYR A 340 -3.50 -6.40 -0.05
N ASN A 341 -4.74 -6.42 -0.52
CA ASN A 341 -5.29 -5.34 -1.32
C ASN A 341 -5.89 -4.26 -0.42
N LEU A 342 -5.35 -3.06 -0.45
CA LEU A 342 -5.81 -1.95 0.39
C LEU A 342 -7.28 -1.57 0.14
N SER A 343 -7.81 -1.81 -1.06
CA SER A 343 -9.23 -1.51 -1.35
C SER A 343 -10.22 -2.41 -0.59
N TYR A 344 -9.76 -3.57 -0.10
CA TYR A 344 -10.57 -4.47 0.75
C TYR A 344 -10.32 -4.25 2.26
N ARG A 345 -9.35 -3.40 2.61
CA ARG A 345 -8.98 -3.14 4.01
C ARG A 345 -9.42 -1.78 4.50
N GLU A 346 -9.56 -0.82 3.60
CA GLU A 346 -9.86 0.58 3.92
C GLU A 346 -11.17 0.99 3.27
N PRO A 347 -12.11 1.63 4.02
CA PRO A 347 -13.31 2.20 3.44
C PRO A 347 -12.96 3.21 2.34
N ASN A 348 -13.66 3.16 1.21
CA ASN A 348 -13.49 4.16 0.16
C ASN A 348 -14.31 5.41 0.49
N ILE A 349 -13.66 6.41 1.04
CA ILE A 349 -14.27 7.67 1.43
C ILE A 349 -13.75 8.77 0.51
N GLN A 350 -14.66 9.59 0.00
CA GLN A 350 -14.32 10.67 -0.92
C GLN A 350 -15.01 11.98 -0.49
N VAL A 351 -14.33 13.08 -0.71
CA VAL A 351 -14.99 14.42 -0.66
C VAL A 351 -15.99 14.47 -1.79
N TRP A 352 -17.26 14.59 -1.42
CA TRP A 352 -18.37 14.57 -2.36
C TRP A 352 -18.86 15.95 -2.73
N ASN A 353 -19.02 16.85 -1.75
CA ASN A 353 -19.52 18.19 -1.96
C ASN A 353 -19.09 19.14 -0.85
N VAL A 354 -19.02 20.42 -1.16
CA VAL A 354 -18.92 21.53 -0.20
C VAL A 354 -20.03 22.53 -0.50
N ASP A 355 -20.79 22.92 0.50
CA ASP A 355 -21.76 23.99 0.34
C ASP A 355 -21.06 25.36 0.33
N VAL A 356 -20.48 25.72 -0.81
CA VAL A 356 -19.74 26.99 -0.98
C VAL A 356 -20.62 28.26 -0.87
N ARG A 357 -21.94 28.15 -0.99
CA ARG A 357 -22.86 29.26 -0.98
C ARG A 357 -23.66 29.39 0.32
N GLY A 358 -23.73 28.32 1.11
CA GLY A 358 -24.42 28.25 2.39
C GLY A 358 -23.50 28.27 3.58
N ASP A 359 -23.57 27.20 4.39
CA ASP A 359 -22.90 27.07 5.67
C ASP A 359 -21.45 26.55 5.59
N ARG A 360 -20.93 26.30 4.39
CA ARG A 360 -19.61 25.73 4.11
C ARG A 360 -19.41 24.31 4.63
N SER A 361 -20.50 23.59 4.89
CA SER A 361 -20.43 22.18 5.29
C SER A 361 -19.72 21.33 4.23
N LEU A 362 -18.98 20.33 4.72
CA LEU A 362 -18.25 19.34 3.91
C LEU A 362 -19.03 18.03 3.92
N THR A 363 -19.42 17.54 2.75
CA THR A 363 -20.02 16.22 2.61
C THR A 363 -18.98 15.20 2.16
N LEU A 364 -18.77 14.17 2.96
CA LEU A 364 -18.02 12.98 2.61
C LEU A 364 -18.99 11.89 2.17
N ARG A 365 -18.55 11.05 1.23
CA ARG A 365 -19.34 9.90 0.76
C ARG A 365 -18.53 8.63 0.88
N HIS A 366 -19.07 7.68 1.60
CA HIS A 366 -18.57 6.30 1.60
C HIS A 366 -19.11 5.57 0.37
N ILE A 367 -18.19 5.03 -0.44
CA ILE A 367 -18.51 4.20 -1.61
C ILE A 367 -18.15 2.77 -1.23
N PRO A 368 -19.13 1.93 -0.88
CA PRO A 368 -18.87 0.56 -0.45
C PRO A 368 -18.42 -0.30 -1.63
N VAL A 369 -17.13 -0.26 -1.95
CA VAL A 369 -16.48 -1.22 -2.84
C VAL A 369 -16.27 -2.49 -2.02
N ASP A 370 -16.72 -3.62 -2.54
CA ASP A 370 -16.61 -4.93 -1.89
C ASP A 370 -17.19 -4.99 -0.45
N ARG A 371 -18.10 -4.08 -0.12
CA ARG A 371 -18.82 -4.01 1.15
C ARG A 371 -17.94 -3.81 2.39
N VAL A 372 -16.76 -3.16 2.24
CA VAL A 372 -15.99 -2.74 3.41
C VAL A 372 -16.81 -1.74 4.21
N PRO A 373 -17.26 -2.06 5.43
CA PRO A 373 -18.07 -1.15 6.24
C PRO A 373 -17.22 -0.03 6.83
N LEU A 374 -17.90 1.00 7.31
CA LEU A 374 -17.26 2.00 8.18
C LEU A 374 -16.96 1.36 9.54
N GLY A 375 -15.78 1.64 10.11
CA GLY A 375 -15.37 1.16 11.41
C GLY A 375 -16.08 1.89 12.58
N LYS A 376 -15.90 1.39 13.79
CA LYS A 376 -16.45 1.99 15.03
C LYS A 376 -15.83 3.36 15.32
N GLU A 377 -14.61 3.60 14.81
CA GLU A 377 -13.84 4.83 14.94
C GLU A 377 -14.32 5.95 14.01
N THR A 378 -15.33 5.72 13.16
CA THR A 378 -15.79 6.68 12.15
C THR A 378 -16.14 8.04 12.76
N ASP A 379 -16.87 8.06 13.88
CA ASP A 379 -17.28 9.31 14.53
C ASP A 379 -16.06 10.12 15.02
N GLU A 380 -15.02 9.45 15.52
CA GLU A 380 -13.78 10.11 15.94
C GLU A 380 -13.01 10.67 14.75
N VAL A 381 -12.90 9.90 13.66
CA VAL A 381 -12.29 10.38 12.41
C VAL A 381 -13.03 11.57 11.85
N LEU A 382 -14.37 11.59 11.89
CA LEU A 382 -15.16 12.75 11.45
C LEU A 382 -14.89 14.00 12.31
N ARG A 383 -14.66 13.86 13.62
CA ARG A 383 -14.25 14.98 14.48
C ARG A 383 -12.89 15.55 14.05
N HIS A 384 -11.93 14.72 13.67
CA HIS A 384 -10.65 15.17 13.12
C HIS A 384 -10.84 15.91 11.78
N VAL A 385 -11.70 15.40 10.90
CA VAL A 385 -12.05 16.13 9.65
C VAL A 385 -12.69 17.48 9.96
N HIS A 386 -13.66 17.53 10.87
CA HIS A 386 -14.32 18.78 11.30
C HIS A 386 -13.32 19.81 11.85
N ARG A 387 -12.39 19.35 12.69
CA ARG A 387 -11.32 20.21 13.26
C ARG A 387 -10.45 20.82 12.17
N LEU A 388 -10.05 20.06 11.17
CA LEU A 388 -9.24 20.56 10.07
C LEU A 388 -10.05 21.38 9.06
N TRP A 389 -11.32 21.06 8.84
CA TRP A 389 -12.17 21.78 7.89
C TRP A 389 -12.69 23.09 8.46
N GLY A 390 -13.04 23.10 9.75
CA GLY A 390 -13.51 24.26 10.51
C GLY A 390 -15.03 24.53 10.42
N PHE A 391 -15.78 23.68 9.71
CA PHE A 391 -17.24 23.73 9.57
C PHE A 391 -17.83 22.32 9.67
N ASP A 392 -19.17 22.21 9.67
CA ASP A 392 -19.84 20.93 9.81
C ASP A 392 -19.43 19.93 8.71
N VAL A 393 -19.32 18.64 9.10
CA VAL A 393 -18.94 17.52 8.24
C VAL A 393 -20.03 16.46 8.30
N HIS A 394 -20.47 16.02 7.13
CA HIS A 394 -21.56 15.06 6.96
C HIS A 394 -21.10 13.82 6.20
#